data_2c60262c0edd417b931ec6e76739e906
#
_entry.id   2c60262c0edd417b931ec6e76739e906
#
_cell.length_a   1.000
_cell.length_b   1.000
_cell.length_c   1.000
_cell.angle_alpha   90.00
_cell.angle_beta   90.00
_cell.angle_gamma   90.00
#
_symmetry.space_group_name_H-M   'P 1'
#
loop_
_entity.id
_entity.type
_entity.pdbx_description
1 polymer ?
#
loop_
_entity_poly.entity_id
_entity_poly.type
_entity_poly.pdbx_seq_one_letter_code
_entity_poly.pdbx_strand_id
1 'polypeptide(L)'
;MNVLILNWRDVGHPKSGGAELVTMEHAKGWVRAGHKVTWLTASYQGAKKESTVEGVGFVRRWGSLTVYLYAPMYLLMNAKFFDVIVDEVHGFPFFSPLFTPKPVVVFIHEIAGEIWDFMFPFPKNIIGKFLEHFYFRLYRHCQFWTDAPSTIDELVASGIPRSQCSAIPCPVVIDQRLMIKDTMKNHSSFI
;
A
#
# COMPACT_ATOMS: atom_id res chain seq x y z
N MET A 1 -17.55 3.46 -7.35
CA MET A 1 -16.95 2.10 -7.25
C MET A 1 -16.70 1.76 -5.80
N ASN A 2 -16.68 0.47 -5.48
CA ASN A 2 -16.27 -0.05 -4.18
C ASN A 2 -14.82 -0.55 -4.30
N VAL A 3 -13.90 0.09 -3.58
CA VAL A 3 -12.46 -0.20 -3.60
C VAL A 3 -12.07 -0.94 -2.33
N LEU A 4 -11.35 -2.05 -2.45
CA LEU A 4 -10.72 -2.72 -1.32
C LEU A 4 -9.20 -2.50 -1.38
N ILE A 5 -8.62 -1.96 -0.31
CA ILE A 5 -7.18 -1.88 -0.11
C ILE A 5 -6.77 -3.03 0.81
N LEU A 6 -5.75 -3.77 0.41
CA LEU A 6 -5.06 -4.77 1.22
C LEU A 6 -3.70 -4.23 1.61
N ASN A 7 -3.50 -3.96 2.89
CA ASN A 7 -2.20 -3.59 3.44
C ASN A 7 -2.11 -4.16 4.86
N TRP A 8 -0.96 -4.66 5.27
CA TRP A 8 -0.80 -5.22 6.60
C TRP A 8 -0.77 -4.17 7.72
N ARG A 9 -0.64 -2.89 7.37
CA ARG A 9 -0.71 -1.73 8.27
C ARG A 9 -1.72 -0.71 7.79
N ASP A 10 -2.23 0.08 8.71
CA ASP A 10 -2.95 1.33 8.43
C ASP A 10 -2.26 2.51 9.13
N VAL A 11 -2.78 3.70 8.92
CA VAL A 11 -2.22 4.95 9.48
C VAL A 11 -2.22 5.01 11.01
N GLY A 12 -3.03 4.19 11.70
CA GLY A 12 -3.05 4.10 13.16
C GLY A 12 -2.14 3.02 13.73
N HIS A 13 -1.51 2.19 12.86
CA HIS A 13 -0.65 1.12 13.31
C HIS A 13 0.64 1.67 13.93
N PRO A 14 1.15 1.10 15.06
CA PRO A 14 2.37 1.60 15.71
C PRO A 14 3.63 1.62 14.82
N LYS A 15 3.64 0.82 13.75
CA LYS A 15 4.71 0.76 12.75
C LYS A 15 4.34 1.45 11.45
N SER A 16 3.32 2.32 11.43
CA SER A 16 2.96 3.07 10.21
C SER A 16 4.07 4.06 9.85
N GLY A 17 4.20 4.33 8.57
CA GLY A 17 5.20 5.24 8.02
C GLY A 17 4.63 6.08 6.86
N GLY A 18 5.53 6.56 6.01
CA GLY A 18 5.17 7.40 4.85
C GLY A 18 4.22 6.71 3.89
N ALA A 19 4.44 5.43 3.63
CA ALA A 19 3.62 4.65 2.69
C ALA A 19 2.13 4.64 3.09
N GLU A 20 1.83 4.38 4.36
CA GLU A 20 0.43 4.38 4.84
C GLU A 20 -0.21 5.77 4.77
N LEU A 21 0.57 6.83 4.98
CA LEU A 21 0.08 8.20 4.81
C LEU A 21 -0.26 8.48 3.35
N VAL A 22 0.60 8.09 2.42
CA VAL A 22 0.36 8.22 0.97
C VAL A 22 -0.91 7.47 0.57
N THR A 23 -1.03 6.21 0.96
CA THR A 23 -2.22 5.40 0.70
C THR A 23 -3.48 6.04 1.26
N MET A 24 -3.40 6.60 2.47
CA MET A 24 -4.54 7.29 3.09
C MET A 24 -4.96 8.54 2.30
N GLU A 25 -4.01 9.34 1.80
CA GLU A 25 -4.33 10.51 1.00
C GLU A 25 -5.00 10.13 -0.33
N HIS A 26 -4.54 9.07 -1.00
CA HIS A 26 -5.22 8.55 -2.18
C HIS A 26 -6.62 8.02 -1.84
N ALA A 27 -6.76 7.24 -0.76
CA ALA A 27 -8.04 6.72 -0.30
C ALA A 27 -9.06 7.84 -0.01
N LYS A 28 -8.62 8.93 0.65
CA LYS A 28 -9.42 10.14 0.87
C LYS A 28 -9.82 10.80 -0.45
N GLY A 29 -8.90 10.84 -1.43
CA GLY A 29 -9.18 11.33 -2.78
C GLY A 29 -10.30 10.55 -3.44
N TRP A 30 -10.25 9.22 -3.37
CA TRP A 30 -11.31 8.35 -3.91
C TRP A 30 -12.64 8.52 -3.19
N VAL A 31 -12.63 8.70 -1.86
CA VAL A 31 -13.86 9.00 -1.09
C VAL A 31 -14.46 10.33 -1.54
N ARG A 32 -13.64 11.38 -1.72
CA ARG A 32 -14.11 12.68 -2.24
C ARG A 32 -14.68 12.57 -3.66
N ALA A 33 -14.16 11.64 -4.47
CA ALA A 33 -14.68 11.34 -5.81
C ALA A 33 -15.95 10.47 -5.79
N GLY A 34 -16.52 10.16 -4.62
CA GLY A 34 -17.76 9.40 -4.45
C GLY A 34 -17.57 7.88 -4.49
N HIS A 35 -16.34 7.38 -4.30
CA HIS A 35 -16.08 5.94 -4.17
C HIS A 35 -16.19 5.50 -2.70
N LYS A 36 -16.61 4.25 -2.50
CA LYS A 36 -16.57 3.60 -1.19
C LYS A 36 -15.25 2.86 -1.04
N VAL A 37 -14.46 3.23 -0.05
CA VAL A 37 -13.15 2.63 0.20
C VAL A 37 -13.17 1.83 1.49
N THR A 38 -12.71 0.59 1.41
CA THR A 38 -12.49 -0.30 2.56
C THR A 38 -11.02 -0.69 2.61
N TRP A 39 -10.40 -0.58 3.76
CA TRP A 39 -9.01 -0.94 3.99
C TRP A 39 -8.93 -2.13 4.95
N LEU A 40 -8.58 -3.31 4.41
CA LEU A 40 -8.32 -4.51 5.20
C LEU A 40 -6.87 -4.49 5.68
N THR A 41 -6.68 -4.64 6.99
CA THR A 41 -5.37 -4.53 7.62
C THR A 41 -5.26 -5.40 8.87
N ALA A 42 -4.05 -5.52 9.42
CA ALA A 42 -3.84 -6.21 10.67
C ALA A 42 -4.40 -5.42 11.86
N SER A 43 -4.80 -6.14 12.89
CA SER A 43 -5.17 -5.57 14.18
C SER A 43 -3.92 -5.30 15.01
N TYR A 44 -3.98 -4.29 15.87
CA TYR A 44 -2.95 -3.94 16.83
C TYR A 44 -3.59 -3.55 18.19
N GLN A 45 -2.77 -3.46 19.23
CA GLN A 45 -3.26 -3.16 20.58
C GLN A 45 -3.99 -1.80 20.60
N GLY A 46 -5.19 -1.78 21.15
CA GLY A 46 -6.04 -0.60 21.21
C GLY A 46 -6.85 -0.31 19.93
N ALA A 47 -6.61 -1.02 18.84
CA ALA A 47 -7.37 -0.81 17.61
C ALA A 47 -8.79 -1.37 17.69
N LYS A 48 -9.76 -0.59 17.19
CA LYS A 48 -11.12 -1.11 16.95
C LYS A 48 -11.09 -2.06 15.75
N LYS A 49 -11.82 -3.18 15.84
CA LYS A 49 -11.94 -4.15 14.73
C LYS A 49 -12.47 -3.52 13.45
N GLU A 50 -13.35 -2.54 13.59
CA GLU A 50 -13.90 -1.76 12.50
C GLU A 50 -13.98 -0.30 12.91
N SER A 51 -13.67 0.60 11.99
CA SER A 51 -13.76 2.04 12.20
C SER A 51 -13.86 2.74 10.84
N THR A 52 -14.30 3.99 10.87
CA THR A 52 -14.25 4.87 9.69
C THR A 52 -13.48 6.13 10.07
N VAL A 53 -12.51 6.51 9.26
CA VAL A 53 -11.74 7.74 9.40
C VAL A 53 -11.75 8.46 8.07
N GLU A 54 -12.20 9.70 8.04
CA GLU A 54 -12.30 10.54 6.82
C GLU A 54 -13.02 9.84 5.65
N GLY A 55 -14.04 9.03 5.96
CA GLY A 55 -14.84 8.30 4.98
C GLY A 55 -14.23 6.96 4.53
N VAL A 56 -12.98 6.67 4.91
CA VAL A 56 -12.34 5.38 4.65
C VAL A 56 -12.72 4.39 5.76
N GLY A 57 -13.31 3.25 5.37
CA GLY A 57 -13.67 2.17 6.28
C GLY A 57 -12.48 1.25 6.53
N PHE A 58 -12.15 1.00 7.80
CA PHE A 58 -11.08 0.07 8.18
C PHE A 58 -11.67 -1.22 8.72
N VAL A 59 -11.14 -2.35 8.24
CA VAL A 59 -11.44 -3.70 8.72
C VAL A 59 -10.14 -4.30 9.24
N ARG A 60 -9.98 -4.37 10.57
CA ARG A 60 -8.77 -4.87 11.23
C ARG A 60 -8.99 -6.27 11.73
N ARG A 61 -8.17 -7.20 11.27
CA ARG A 61 -8.27 -8.61 11.64
C ARG A 61 -6.87 -9.18 11.85
N TRP A 62 -6.77 -10.11 12.79
CA TRP A 62 -5.57 -10.88 13.10
C TRP A 62 -4.33 -9.98 13.34
N GLY A 63 -3.13 -10.56 13.38
CA GLY A 63 -1.87 -9.82 13.58
C GLY A 63 -1.13 -9.56 12.26
N SER A 64 -0.03 -8.83 12.33
CA SER A 64 0.72 -8.33 11.17
C SER A 64 1.22 -9.43 10.20
N LEU A 65 1.53 -10.63 10.70
CA LEU A 65 1.91 -11.75 9.84
C LEU A 65 0.69 -12.58 9.41
N THR A 66 -0.25 -12.75 10.32
CA THR A 66 -1.40 -13.62 10.07
C THR A 66 -2.47 -12.98 9.20
N VAL A 67 -2.48 -11.66 9.04
CA VAL A 67 -3.37 -10.95 8.10
C VAL A 67 -3.18 -11.44 6.65
N TYR A 68 -1.98 -11.87 6.28
CA TYR A 68 -1.71 -12.46 4.97
C TYR A 68 -2.44 -13.80 4.73
N LEU A 69 -2.77 -14.52 5.80
CA LEU A 69 -3.61 -15.73 5.74
C LEU A 69 -5.10 -15.38 5.80
N TYR A 70 -5.43 -14.27 6.46
CA TYR A 70 -6.81 -13.82 6.56
C TYR A 70 -7.32 -13.19 5.26
N ALA A 71 -6.50 -12.39 4.57
CA ALA A 71 -6.88 -11.69 3.36
C ALA A 71 -7.41 -12.62 2.23
N PRO A 72 -6.79 -13.77 1.93
CA PRO A 72 -7.36 -14.77 1.02
C PRO A 72 -8.77 -15.22 1.40
N MET A 73 -9.00 -15.55 2.67
CA MET A 73 -10.33 -15.94 3.15
C MET A 73 -11.33 -14.79 2.99
N TYR A 74 -10.91 -13.57 3.33
CA TYR A 74 -11.75 -12.40 3.19
C TYR A 74 -12.12 -12.14 1.72
N LEU A 75 -11.17 -12.27 0.79
CA LEU A 75 -11.39 -12.13 -0.65
C LEU A 75 -12.38 -13.18 -1.17
N LEU A 76 -12.19 -14.46 -0.85
CA LEU A 76 -13.09 -15.53 -1.27
C LEU A 76 -14.55 -15.28 -0.84
N MET A 77 -14.76 -14.69 0.33
CA MET A 77 -16.10 -14.43 0.88
C MET A 77 -16.67 -13.08 0.40
N ASN A 78 -15.85 -12.07 0.19
CA ASN A 78 -16.29 -10.68 0.07
C ASN A 78 -15.92 -10.00 -1.26
N ALA A 79 -15.08 -10.58 -2.11
CA ALA A 79 -14.62 -9.92 -3.35
C ALA A 79 -15.78 -9.49 -4.27
N LYS A 80 -16.93 -10.18 -4.22
CA LYS A 80 -18.13 -9.84 -5.00
C LYS A 80 -18.68 -8.44 -4.68
N PHE A 81 -18.40 -7.89 -3.51
CA PHE A 81 -18.86 -6.57 -3.09
C PHE A 81 -17.93 -5.43 -3.52
N PHE A 82 -16.78 -5.75 -4.11
CA PHE A 82 -15.79 -4.80 -4.57
C PHE A 82 -15.70 -4.79 -6.09
N ASP A 83 -15.37 -3.63 -6.64
CA ASP A 83 -15.17 -3.45 -8.08
C ASP A 83 -13.68 -3.59 -8.45
N VAL A 84 -12.78 -3.20 -7.54
CA VAL A 84 -11.33 -3.26 -7.69
C VAL A 84 -10.66 -3.56 -6.36
N ILE A 85 -9.56 -4.32 -6.41
CA ILE A 85 -8.72 -4.63 -5.28
C ILE A 85 -7.37 -3.92 -5.48
N VAL A 86 -6.92 -3.17 -4.48
CA VAL A 86 -5.57 -2.61 -4.42
C VAL A 86 -4.74 -3.49 -3.48
N ASP A 87 -3.79 -4.22 -4.05
CA ASP A 87 -2.85 -5.07 -3.32
C ASP A 87 -1.58 -4.26 -3.08
N GLU A 88 -1.43 -3.74 -1.86
CA GLU A 88 -0.28 -2.89 -1.50
C GLU A 88 0.87 -3.76 -1.02
N VAL A 89 1.95 -3.78 -1.81
CA VAL A 89 3.09 -4.65 -1.60
C VAL A 89 4.19 -3.93 -0.83
N HIS A 90 4.42 -4.40 0.39
CA HIS A 90 5.54 -3.99 1.25
C HIS A 90 6.48 -5.18 1.47
N GLY A 91 7.26 -5.51 0.45
CA GLY A 91 8.14 -6.67 0.43
C GLY A 91 7.44 -8.01 0.22
N PHE A 92 6.21 -8.19 0.71
CA PHE A 92 5.42 -9.41 0.53
C PHE A 92 3.98 -9.08 0.12
N PRO A 93 3.45 -9.67 -0.98
CA PRO A 93 2.12 -9.41 -1.48
C PRO A 93 1.05 -10.25 -0.77
N PHE A 94 -0.23 -9.87 -0.94
CA PHE A 94 -1.37 -10.66 -0.46
C PHE A 94 -1.79 -11.78 -1.42
N PHE A 95 -1.12 -11.90 -2.58
CA PHE A 95 -1.46 -12.86 -3.63
C PHE A 95 -2.91 -12.76 -4.11
N SER A 96 -3.48 -11.58 -4.05
CA SER A 96 -4.90 -11.33 -4.33
C SER A 96 -5.39 -11.87 -5.68
N PRO A 97 -4.61 -11.87 -6.80
CA PRO A 97 -5.08 -12.43 -8.07
C PRO A 97 -5.43 -13.92 -8.02
N LEU A 98 -4.91 -14.66 -7.03
CA LEU A 98 -5.22 -16.08 -6.87
C LEU A 98 -6.58 -16.33 -6.19
N PHE A 99 -7.15 -15.31 -5.54
CA PHE A 99 -8.32 -15.45 -4.67
C PHE A 99 -9.53 -14.62 -5.13
N THR A 100 -9.39 -13.88 -6.25
CA THR A 100 -10.49 -13.09 -6.80
C THR A 100 -10.36 -12.94 -8.33
N PRO A 101 -11.49 -13.00 -9.06
CA PRO A 101 -11.52 -12.65 -10.49
C PRO A 101 -11.66 -11.14 -10.72
N LYS A 102 -11.73 -10.33 -9.66
CA LYS A 102 -11.86 -8.88 -9.77
C LYS A 102 -10.56 -8.25 -10.25
N PRO A 103 -10.61 -7.10 -10.93
CA PRO A 103 -9.42 -6.34 -11.26
C PRO A 103 -8.55 -6.08 -10.03
N VAL A 104 -7.27 -6.39 -10.15
CA VAL A 104 -6.26 -6.11 -9.13
C VAL A 104 -5.30 -5.06 -9.65
N VAL A 105 -5.08 -4.03 -8.84
CA VAL A 105 -4.03 -3.03 -9.01
C VAL A 105 -3.00 -3.27 -7.92
N VAL A 106 -1.76 -3.47 -8.32
CA VAL A 106 -0.63 -3.62 -7.39
C VAL A 106 -0.10 -2.23 -7.06
N PHE A 107 -0.16 -1.83 -5.80
CA PHE A 107 0.49 -0.62 -5.36
C PHE A 107 1.83 -0.96 -4.71
N ILE A 108 2.91 -0.44 -5.26
CA ILE A 108 4.26 -0.71 -4.80
C ILE A 108 5.08 0.59 -4.76
N HIS A 109 5.66 0.89 -3.60
CA HIS A 109 6.48 2.08 -3.40
C HIS A 109 7.91 1.85 -3.88
N GLU A 110 8.45 0.66 -3.58
CA GLU A 110 9.81 0.26 -3.94
C GLU A 110 9.88 -1.26 -4.10
N ILE A 111 10.80 -1.72 -4.92
CA ILE A 111 11.17 -3.14 -5.00
C ILE A 111 12.23 -3.39 -3.94
N ALA A 112 12.00 -4.41 -3.10
CA ALA A 112 12.91 -4.67 -1.99
C ALA A 112 14.30 -5.10 -2.46
N GLY A 113 14.40 -5.86 -3.58
CA GLY A 113 15.67 -6.12 -4.26
C GLY A 113 16.87 -6.34 -3.34
N GLU A 114 17.78 -5.37 -3.33
CA GLU A 114 18.96 -5.38 -2.47
C GLU A 114 18.65 -5.12 -0.98
N ILE A 115 17.49 -4.54 -0.67
CA ILE A 115 17.07 -4.28 0.72
C ILE A 115 16.99 -5.60 1.50
N TRP A 116 16.68 -6.71 0.83
CA TRP A 116 16.72 -8.04 1.46
C TRP A 116 18.06 -8.35 2.10
N ASP A 117 19.21 -7.91 1.52
CA ASP A 117 20.53 -8.16 2.05
C ASP A 117 20.78 -7.38 3.35
N PHE A 118 20.17 -6.19 3.48
CA PHE A 118 20.28 -5.37 4.69
C PHE A 118 19.31 -5.81 5.78
N MET A 119 18.15 -6.35 5.42
CA MET A 119 17.11 -6.72 6.38
C MET A 119 17.31 -8.11 6.97
N PHE A 120 17.87 -9.05 6.20
CA PHE A 120 17.94 -10.45 6.60
C PHE A 120 19.30 -11.07 6.29
N PRO A 121 19.88 -11.83 7.26
CA PRO A 121 21.11 -12.56 7.01
C PRO A 121 20.89 -13.74 6.07
N PHE A 122 21.97 -14.27 5.48
CA PHE A 122 21.97 -15.51 4.72
C PHE A 122 21.36 -16.66 5.57
N PRO A 123 20.53 -17.56 5.00
CA PRO A 123 20.06 -17.60 3.61
C PRO A 123 18.74 -16.85 3.34
N LYS A 124 18.17 -16.18 4.34
CA LYS A 124 16.83 -15.55 4.25
C LYS A 124 16.77 -14.44 3.20
N ASN A 125 17.86 -13.68 3.03
CA ASN A 125 17.96 -12.65 2.00
C ASN A 125 17.83 -13.21 0.59
N ILE A 126 18.50 -14.33 0.29
CA ILE A 126 18.43 -14.99 -1.03
C ILE A 126 17.03 -15.56 -1.26
N ILE A 127 16.44 -16.16 -0.23
CA ILE A 127 15.06 -16.69 -0.31
C ILE A 127 14.09 -15.54 -0.58
N GLY A 128 14.25 -14.39 0.09
CA GLY A 128 13.42 -13.20 -0.13
C GLY A 128 13.50 -12.69 -1.56
N LYS A 129 14.70 -12.50 -2.11
CA LYS A 129 14.92 -12.10 -3.51
C LYS A 129 14.31 -13.09 -4.50
N PHE A 130 14.50 -14.38 -4.27
CA PHE A 130 13.93 -15.42 -5.14
C PHE A 130 12.40 -15.40 -5.11
N LEU A 131 11.79 -15.27 -3.93
CA LEU A 131 10.34 -15.16 -3.77
C LEU A 131 9.82 -13.90 -4.45
N GLU A 132 10.51 -12.76 -4.31
CA GLU A 132 10.15 -11.50 -4.95
C GLU A 132 10.11 -11.63 -6.47
N HIS A 133 11.15 -12.19 -7.07
CA HIS A 133 11.17 -12.45 -8.51
C HIS A 133 10.06 -13.41 -8.95
N PHE A 134 9.72 -14.38 -8.11
CA PHE A 134 8.68 -15.37 -8.43
C PHE A 134 7.28 -14.78 -8.35
N TYR A 135 6.97 -13.98 -7.31
CA TYR A 135 5.61 -13.48 -7.16
C TYR A 135 5.24 -12.43 -8.22
N PHE A 136 6.18 -11.67 -8.77
CA PHE A 136 5.88 -10.76 -9.88
C PHE A 136 5.30 -11.49 -11.10
N ARG A 137 5.67 -12.75 -11.33
CA ARG A 137 5.06 -13.57 -12.39
C ARG A 137 3.58 -13.84 -12.17
N LEU A 138 3.13 -13.93 -10.94
CA LEU A 138 1.71 -14.11 -10.60
C LEU A 138 0.89 -12.84 -10.87
N TYR A 139 1.54 -11.69 -10.76
CA TYR A 139 0.92 -10.39 -11.00
C TYR A 139 1.10 -9.84 -12.42
N ARG A 140 1.72 -10.58 -13.31
CA ARG A 140 2.05 -10.12 -14.70
C ARG A 140 0.85 -9.64 -15.52
N HIS A 141 -0.37 -9.93 -15.11
CA HIS A 141 -1.60 -9.48 -15.76
C HIS A 141 -2.29 -8.32 -15.02
N CYS A 142 -1.70 -7.87 -13.91
CA CYS A 142 -2.23 -6.77 -13.12
C CYS A 142 -1.69 -5.44 -13.61
N GLN A 143 -2.38 -4.36 -13.28
CA GLN A 143 -1.85 -3.00 -13.39
C GLN A 143 -1.00 -2.70 -12.16
N PHE A 144 0.13 -2.04 -12.38
CA PHE A 144 1.03 -1.60 -11.32
C PHE A 144 0.95 -0.09 -11.18
N TRP A 145 0.87 0.34 -9.97
CA TRP A 145 0.92 1.73 -9.57
C TRP A 145 2.06 1.94 -8.59
N THR A 146 2.83 3.00 -8.80
CA THR A 146 3.96 3.40 -7.96
C THR A 146 4.01 4.91 -7.79
N ASP A 147 4.76 5.40 -6.79
CA ASP A 147 4.94 6.82 -6.55
C ASP A 147 6.05 7.43 -7.42
N ALA A 148 7.01 6.62 -7.87
CA ALA A 148 8.22 7.08 -8.54
C ALA A 148 8.42 6.44 -9.91
N PRO A 149 8.82 7.22 -10.93
CA PRO A 149 9.17 6.66 -12.24
C PRO A 149 10.33 5.65 -12.19
N SER A 150 11.28 5.80 -11.27
CA SER A 150 12.40 4.85 -11.08
C SER A 150 11.93 3.45 -10.74
N THR A 151 10.88 3.32 -9.91
CA THR A 151 10.29 2.01 -9.57
C THR A 151 9.67 1.33 -10.79
N ILE A 152 9.20 2.10 -11.79
CA ILE A 152 8.75 1.50 -13.07
C ILE A 152 9.91 0.81 -13.78
N ASP A 153 11.10 1.42 -13.80
CA ASP A 153 12.26 0.83 -14.47
C ASP A 153 12.68 -0.48 -13.79
N GLU A 154 12.60 -0.53 -12.46
CA GLU A 154 12.85 -1.75 -11.67
C GLU A 154 11.78 -2.84 -11.93
N LEU A 155 10.50 -2.47 -12.02
CA LEU A 155 9.41 -3.39 -12.38
C LEU A 155 9.63 -3.98 -13.78
N VAL A 156 10.02 -3.15 -14.73
CA VAL A 156 10.34 -3.60 -16.10
C VAL A 156 11.54 -4.55 -16.11
N ALA A 157 12.58 -4.26 -15.34
CA ALA A 157 13.73 -5.16 -15.15
C ALA A 157 13.32 -6.50 -14.51
N SER A 158 12.27 -6.49 -13.69
CA SER A 158 11.67 -7.69 -13.07
C SER A 158 10.70 -8.44 -13.99
N GLY A 159 10.52 -7.97 -15.24
CA GLY A 159 9.70 -8.64 -16.25
C GLY A 159 8.24 -8.17 -16.34
N ILE A 160 7.87 -7.08 -15.68
CA ILE A 160 6.54 -6.47 -15.82
C ILE A 160 6.52 -5.56 -17.05
N PRO A 161 5.53 -5.70 -17.97
CA PRO A 161 5.42 -4.82 -19.12
C PRO A 161 5.24 -3.34 -18.71
N ARG A 162 6.00 -2.44 -19.33
CA ARG A 162 5.92 -1.00 -19.06
C ARG A 162 4.49 -0.45 -19.26
N SER A 163 3.74 -1.01 -20.21
CA SER A 163 2.34 -0.64 -20.47
C SER A 163 1.38 -0.93 -19.30
N GLN A 164 1.79 -1.76 -18.36
CA GLN A 164 1.04 -2.08 -17.14
C GLN A 164 1.45 -1.22 -15.94
N CYS A 165 2.46 -0.36 -16.09
CA CYS A 165 2.99 0.44 -15.00
C CYS A 165 2.58 1.91 -15.15
N SER A 166 2.17 2.54 -14.03
CA SER A 166 1.85 3.95 -13.94
C SER A 166 2.49 4.57 -12.71
N ALA A 167 3.18 5.69 -12.87
CA ALA A 167 3.65 6.48 -11.74
C ALA A 167 2.62 7.57 -11.42
N ILE A 168 2.11 7.56 -10.20
CA ILE A 168 1.21 8.58 -9.67
C ILE A 168 1.93 9.16 -8.45
N PRO A 169 2.42 10.41 -8.53
CA PRO A 169 3.17 11.00 -7.43
C PRO A 169 2.39 11.03 -6.13
N CYS A 170 3.12 10.93 -5.02
CA CYS A 170 2.54 11.12 -3.69
C CYS A 170 1.79 12.44 -3.62
N PRO A 171 0.55 12.48 -3.12
CA PRO A 171 -0.13 13.72 -2.84
C PRO A 171 0.64 14.45 -1.73
N VAL A 172 1.22 15.60 -2.06
CA VAL A 172 1.89 16.47 -1.08
C VAL A 172 0.82 17.22 -0.32
N VAL A 173 0.57 16.86 0.93
CA VAL A 173 -0.25 17.65 1.83
C VAL A 173 0.63 18.77 2.38
N ILE A 174 0.53 19.94 1.79
CA ILE A 174 1.15 21.14 2.34
C ILE A 174 0.30 21.54 3.56
N ASP A 175 0.77 21.21 4.77
CA ASP A 175 0.19 21.78 5.98
C ASP A 175 0.54 23.28 6.04
N GLN A 176 -0.42 24.11 5.64
CA GLN A 176 -0.28 25.56 5.64
C GLN A 176 0.14 26.11 7.03
N ARG A 177 -0.10 25.38 8.12
CA ARG A 177 0.33 25.78 9.48
C ARG A 177 1.85 25.68 9.65
N LEU A 178 2.53 24.77 8.95
CA LEU A 178 4.00 24.68 8.95
C LEU A 178 4.62 25.83 8.18
N MET A 179 4.03 26.23 7.06
CA MET A 179 4.49 27.37 6.24
C MET A 179 4.39 28.70 7.00
N ILE A 180 3.34 28.89 7.81
CA ILE A 180 3.17 30.10 8.63
C ILE A 180 4.21 30.18 9.76
N LYS A 181 4.57 29.04 10.36
CA LYS A 181 5.58 29.00 11.45
C LYS A 181 7.00 29.34 10.93
N ASP A 182 7.37 28.92 9.74
CA ASP A 182 8.67 29.22 9.15
C ASP A 182 8.75 30.68 8.69
N THR A 183 7.66 31.25 8.19
CA THR A 183 7.60 32.68 7.81
C THR A 183 7.71 33.59 9.04
N MET A 184 7.10 33.21 10.16
CA MET A 184 7.22 33.97 11.42
C MET A 184 8.58 33.84 12.10
N LYS A 185 9.29 32.70 11.96
CA LYS A 185 10.66 32.54 12.49
C LYS A 185 11.67 33.39 11.70
N ASN A 186 11.52 33.50 10.38
CA ASN A 186 12.42 34.30 9.55
C ASN A 186 12.23 35.83 9.70
N HIS A 187 11.08 36.29 10.23
CA HIS A 187 10.87 37.73 10.49
C HIS A 187 11.36 38.17 11.89
N SER A 188 11.61 37.23 12.82
CA SER A 188 12.12 37.56 14.15
C SER A 188 13.64 37.56 14.26
N SER A 189 14.38 37.30 13.16
CA SER A 189 15.85 37.31 13.13
C SER A 189 16.45 38.56 12.46
N PHE A 190 15.63 39.61 12.23
CA PHE A 190 16.05 40.90 11.63
C PHE A 190 15.65 42.12 12.49
N ILE A 191 15.61 41.97 13.83
CA ILE A 191 15.55 43.12 14.77
C ILE A 191 16.70 42.98 15.77
#